data_f5078004fab2fe81f059691077c8bb49
#
_entry.id   f5078004fab2fe81f059691077c8bb49
#
_cell.length_a   1.000
_cell.length_b   1.000
_cell.length_c   1.000
_cell.angle_alpha   90.00
_cell.angle_beta   90.00
_cell.angle_gamma   90.00
#
_symmetry.space_group_name_H-M   'P 1'
#
loop_
_entity.id
_entity.type
_entity.pdbx_description
1 polymer ?
#
loop_
_entity_poly.entity_id
_entity_poly.type
_entity_poly.pdbx_seq_one_letter_code
_entity_poly.pdbx_strand_id
1 'polypeptide(L)'
;YQHHYFRMKGKFMAYIQMKHSYKRYKTGDLEIIANNDVSFDIEKGELVVILGASGAGKSTVLNILGGMDTNDEGRVIIDGKDISEYTAKELTTYRREDVGFVFQFYNLVSNLTARENVELASEIVPNAKDATQTLVEVGLGDRLDNFPSQLSGGEQQRVAIARAIVNNPKVLIADEPTGNLDPEISWEIMQVLERINLQGTTIIMATHNSTIVNNLRHRVVAIEEGRIVRDEEEGEYGYHD
;
A
#
# COMPACT_ATOMS: atom_id res chain seq x y z
N TYR A 1 -18.26 -29.62 -19.18
CA TYR A 1 -17.62 -30.30 -18.03
C TYR A 1 -16.94 -29.22 -17.19
N GLN A 2 -17.62 -28.79 -16.11
CA GLN A 2 -17.11 -27.87 -15.11
C GLN A 2 -16.10 -28.61 -14.24
N HIS A 3 -14.83 -28.23 -14.30
CA HIS A 3 -13.88 -28.60 -13.27
C HIS A 3 -13.87 -27.51 -12.18
N HIS A 4 -14.70 -27.74 -11.17
CA HIS A 4 -14.56 -27.08 -9.88
C HIS A 4 -13.28 -27.63 -9.22
N TYR A 5 -12.19 -26.86 -9.29
CA TYR A 5 -11.07 -27.09 -8.40
C TYR A 5 -11.43 -26.56 -7.01
N PHE A 6 -12.00 -27.44 -6.20
CA PHE A 6 -12.05 -27.23 -4.76
C PHE A 6 -10.62 -27.33 -4.21
N ARG A 7 -9.94 -26.19 -4.10
CA ARG A 7 -8.70 -26.10 -3.33
C ARG A 7 -9.09 -26.27 -1.87
N MET A 8 -8.77 -27.43 -1.26
CA MET A 8 -8.79 -27.59 0.18
C MET A 8 -7.86 -26.52 0.75
N LYS A 9 -8.42 -25.41 1.25
CA LYS A 9 -7.72 -24.42 2.07
C LYS A 9 -7.31 -25.16 3.34
N GLY A 10 -6.06 -25.66 3.38
CA GLY A 10 -5.40 -25.92 4.65
C GLY A 10 -5.53 -24.62 5.44
N LYS A 11 -5.88 -24.71 6.71
CA LYS A 11 -6.19 -23.61 7.62
C LYS A 11 -4.90 -22.81 7.95
N PHE A 12 -4.29 -22.18 6.93
CA PHE A 12 -3.33 -21.11 7.18
C PHE A 12 -4.14 -19.86 7.48
N MET A 13 -3.93 -19.28 8.64
CA MET A 13 -4.54 -17.97 8.96
C MET A 13 -3.98 -16.97 7.97
N ALA A 14 -4.86 -16.24 7.27
CA ALA A 14 -4.46 -15.16 6.39
C ALA A 14 -3.59 -14.15 7.15
N TYR A 15 -2.60 -13.60 6.47
CA TYR A 15 -1.63 -12.66 7.07
C TYR A 15 -2.29 -11.34 7.47
N ILE A 16 -3.18 -10.82 6.61
CA ILE A 16 -4.00 -9.65 6.88
C ILE A 16 -5.47 -10.07 6.77
N GLN A 17 -6.28 -9.68 7.74
CA GLN A 17 -7.72 -9.89 7.72
C GLN A 17 -8.43 -8.60 8.11
N MET A 18 -9.23 -8.07 7.21
CA MET A 18 -10.20 -7.03 7.53
C MET A 18 -11.58 -7.70 7.63
N LYS A 19 -12.26 -7.52 8.75
CA LYS A 19 -13.52 -8.21 9.03
C LYS A 19 -14.60 -7.22 9.45
N HIS A 20 -15.66 -7.11 8.66
CA HIS A 20 -16.80 -6.27 8.93
C HIS A 20 -16.42 -4.85 9.32
N SER A 21 -15.47 -4.25 8.57
CA SER A 21 -14.96 -2.91 8.86
C SER A 21 -15.96 -1.85 8.42
N TYR A 22 -16.31 -0.99 9.37
CA TYR A 22 -17.09 0.22 9.13
C TYR A 22 -16.27 1.45 9.48
N LYS A 23 -16.39 2.49 8.68
CA LYS A 23 -15.79 3.80 8.95
C LYS A 23 -16.73 4.91 8.48
N ARG A 24 -17.01 5.83 9.39
CA ARG A 24 -17.88 6.98 9.16
C ARG A 24 -17.14 8.26 9.51
N TYR A 25 -17.28 9.24 8.65
CA TYR A 25 -16.77 10.59 8.91
C TYR A 25 -17.94 11.56 9.05
N LYS A 26 -17.89 12.41 10.07
CA LYS A 26 -18.90 13.46 10.29
C LYS A 26 -18.30 14.82 9.92
N THR A 27 -18.99 15.53 9.04
CA THR A 27 -18.65 16.92 8.67
C THR A 27 -19.90 17.77 8.83
N GLY A 28 -20.03 18.45 9.98
CA GLY A 28 -21.26 19.13 10.37
C GLY A 28 -22.42 18.13 10.53
N ASP A 29 -23.51 18.36 9.81
CA ASP A 29 -24.69 17.49 9.81
C ASP A 29 -24.61 16.35 8.79
N LEU A 30 -23.55 16.30 7.99
CA LEU A 30 -23.35 15.23 6.98
C LEU A 30 -22.53 14.08 7.57
N GLU A 31 -23.03 12.87 7.39
CA GLU A 31 -22.30 11.64 7.67
C GLU A 31 -21.92 10.96 6.35
N ILE A 32 -20.62 10.68 6.19
CA ILE A 32 -20.07 9.97 5.03
C ILE A 32 -19.65 8.58 5.50
N ILE A 33 -20.23 7.55 4.93
CA ILE A 33 -19.86 6.15 5.19
C ILE A 33 -18.75 5.79 4.21
N ALA A 34 -17.53 5.80 4.67
CA ALA A 34 -16.35 5.53 3.82
C ALA A 34 -16.07 4.03 3.69
N ASN A 35 -16.27 3.25 4.76
CA ASN A 35 -16.27 1.78 4.74
C ASN A 35 -17.63 1.30 5.27
N ASN A 36 -18.24 0.37 4.56
CA ASN A 36 -19.58 -0.16 4.84
C ASN A 36 -19.56 -1.68 4.69
N ASP A 37 -19.19 -2.36 5.77
CA ASP A 37 -19.04 -3.81 5.83
C ASP A 37 -17.91 -4.37 4.94
N VAL A 38 -16.73 -3.74 5.00
CA VAL A 38 -15.58 -4.19 4.22
C VAL A 38 -14.96 -5.42 4.86
N SER A 39 -14.87 -6.52 4.12
CA SER A 39 -14.25 -7.77 4.58
C SER A 39 -13.43 -8.40 3.46
N PHE A 40 -12.15 -8.66 3.70
CA PHE A 40 -11.25 -9.43 2.83
C PHE A 40 -10.02 -9.90 3.61
N ASP A 41 -9.34 -10.89 3.05
CA ASP A 41 -8.13 -11.48 3.59
C ASP A 41 -6.99 -11.32 2.58
N ILE A 42 -5.75 -11.13 3.05
CA ILE A 42 -4.54 -11.07 2.20
C ILE A 42 -3.52 -12.08 2.73
N GLU A 43 -2.88 -12.82 1.83
CA GLU A 43 -1.82 -13.76 2.17
C GLU A 43 -0.47 -13.03 2.33
N LYS A 44 0.45 -13.62 3.07
CA LYS A 44 1.79 -13.06 3.24
C LYS A 44 2.56 -13.07 1.92
N GLY A 45 3.15 -11.93 1.57
CA GLY A 45 3.90 -11.76 0.32
C GLY A 45 3.01 -11.58 -0.91
N GLU A 46 1.70 -11.41 -0.74
CA GLU A 46 0.77 -11.12 -1.84
C GLU A 46 0.88 -9.65 -2.26
N LEU A 47 0.70 -9.37 -3.56
CA LEU A 47 0.46 -8.04 -4.08
C LEU A 47 -1.01 -7.94 -4.46
N VAL A 48 -1.73 -7.05 -3.79
CA VAL A 48 -3.18 -6.83 -3.99
C VAL A 48 -3.44 -5.41 -4.46
N VAL A 49 -4.27 -5.29 -5.48
CA VAL A 49 -4.73 -4.00 -6.00
C VAL A 49 -6.13 -3.69 -5.48
N ILE A 50 -6.27 -2.57 -4.77
CA ILE A 50 -7.56 -2.00 -4.39
C ILE A 50 -8.02 -1.06 -5.49
N LEU A 51 -9.08 -1.43 -6.18
CA LEU A 51 -9.63 -0.71 -7.30
C LEU A 51 -10.91 0.03 -6.91
N GLY A 52 -11.17 1.18 -7.49
CA GLY A 52 -12.42 1.92 -7.31
C GLY A 52 -12.32 3.37 -7.78
N ALA A 53 -13.44 4.00 -7.99
CA ALA A 53 -13.53 5.41 -8.33
C ALA A 53 -12.96 6.31 -7.22
N SER A 54 -12.71 7.58 -7.53
CA SER A 54 -12.40 8.57 -6.50
C SER A 54 -13.55 8.67 -5.48
N GLY A 55 -13.21 8.65 -4.20
CA GLY A 55 -14.22 8.66 -3.12
C GLY A 55 -14.86 7.30 -2.80
N ALA A 56 -14.49 6.22 -3.48
CA ALA A 56 -15.06 4.89 -3.23
C ALA A 56 -14.69 4.28 -1.85
N GLY A 57 -13.73 4.85 -1.12
CA GLY A 57 -13.27 4.34 0.18
C GLY A 57 -11.89 3.68 0.16
N LYS A 58 -11.17 3.65 -0.98
CA LYS A 58 -9.85 3.02 -1.12
C LYS A 58 -8.83 3.53 -0.11
N SER A 59 -8.60 4.84 -0.07
CA SER A 59 -7.63 5.46 0.86
C SER A 59 -8.01 5.23 2.32
N THR A 60 -9.31 5.14 2.64
CA THR A 60 -9.78 4.81 3.98
C THR A 60 -9.35 3.40 4.37
N VAL A 61 -9.56 2.42 3.48
CA VAL A 61 -9.08 1.03 3.70
C VAL A 61 -7.59 1.00 3.91
N LEU A 62 -6.81 1.67 3.03
CA LEU A 62 -5.35 1.72 3.15
C LEU A 62 -4.89 2.38 4.46
N ASN A 63 -5.52 3.48 4.87
CA ASN A 63 -5.19 4.19 6.10
C ASN A 63 -5.46 3.34 7.34
N ILE A 64 -6.56 2.58 7.35
CA ILE A 64 -6.88 1.67 8.45
C ILE A 64 -5.89 0.52 8.49
N LEU A 65 -5.59 -0.14 7.37
CA LEU A 65 -4.59 -1.21 7.30
C LEU A 65 -3.20 -0.73 7.71
N GLY A 66 -2.86 0.50 7.37
CA GLY A 66 -1.59 1.12 7.72
C GLY A 66 -1.53 1.71 9.13
N GLY A 67 -2.61 1.67 9.90
CA GLY A 67 -2.66 2.23 11.25
C GLY A 67 -2.61 3.75 11.30
N MET A 68 -2.91 4.45 10.19
CA MET A 68 -3.07 5.91 10.15
C MET A 68 -4.45 6.35 10.60
N ASP A 69 -5.43 5.47 10.48
CA ASP A 69 -6.80 5.65 10.96
C ASP A 69 -7.27 4.35 11.63
N THR A 70 -8.42 4.38 12.26
CA THR A 70 -9.05 3.23 12.92
C THR A 70 -10.46 3.04 12.35
N ASN A 71 -10.91 1.79 12.27
CA ASN A 71 -12.31 1.50 11.98
C ASN A 71 -13.20 1.81 13.19
N ASP A 72 -14.47 2.13 12.94
CA ASP A 72 -15.45 2.38 14.00
C ASP A 72 -16.04 1.07 14.53
N GLU A 73 -16.18 0.07 13.66
CA GLU A 73 -16.66 -1.27 13.97
C GLU A 73 -15.88 -2.30 13.14
N GLY A 74 -15.90 -3.54 13.58
CA GLY A 74 -15.19 -4.64 12.93
C GLY A 74 -13.78 -4.81 13.46
N ARG A 75 -12.99 -5.67 12.80
CA ARG A 75 -11.64 -6.04 13.25
C ARG A 75 -10.64 -5.98 12.09
N VAL A 76 -9.41 -5.61 12.42
CA VAL A 76 -8.27 -5.65 11.50
C VAL A 76 -7.15 -6.44 12.17
N ILE A 77 -6.87 -7.62 11.63
CA ILE A 77 -5.87 -8.55 12.18
C ILE A 77 -4.70 -8.61 11.22
N ILE A 78 -3.50 -8.35 11.69
CA ILE A 78 -2.26 -8.41 10.91
C ILE A 78 -1.25 -9.26 11.66
N ASP A 79 -0.74 -10.31 10.99
CA ASP A 79 0.18 -11.28 11.59
C ASP A 79 -0.34 -11.82 12.94
N GLY A 80 -1.64 -12.13 13.00
CA GLY A 80 -2.32 -12.64 14.19
C GLY A 80 -2.63 -11.61 15.28
N LYS A 81 -2.27 -10.33 15.09
CA LYS A 81 -2.51 -9.25 16.06
C LYS A 81 -3.67 -8.38 15.61
N ASP A 82 -4.61 -8.13 16.51
CA ASP A 82 -5.74 -7.22 16.25
C ASP A 82 -5.33 -5.77 16.46
N ILE A 83 -5.07 -5.05 15.37
CA ILE A 83 -4.68 -3.65 15.41
C ILE A 83 -5.85 -2.70 15.65
N SER A 84 -7.10 -3.17 15.55
CA SER A 84 -8.31 -2.36 15.85
C SER A 84 -8.36 -1.97 17.33
N GLU A 85 -7.71 -2.76 18.19
CA GLU A 85 -7.65 -2.53 19.64
C GLU A 85 -6.42 -1.75 20.09
N TYR A 86 -5.54 -1.37 19.14
CA TYR A 86 -4.31 -0.66 19.45
C TYR A 86 -4.54 0.76 19.92
N THR A 87 -3.81 1.15 20.97
CA THR A 87 -3.69 2.55 21.39
C THR A 87 -2.94 3.38 20.34
N ALA A 88 -3.05 4.69 20.41
CA ALA A 88 -2.31 5.60 19.52
C ALA A 88 -0.79 5.36 19.55
N LYS A 89 -0.23 4.98 20.72
CA LYS A 89 1.18 4.66 20.87
C LYS A 89 1.55 3.35 20.17
N GLU A 90 0.72 2.33 20.28
CA GLU A 90 0.92 1.03 19.60
C GLU A 90 0.80 1.17 18.09
N LEU A 91 -0.18 1.95 17.58
CA LEU A 91 -0.29 2.27 16.17
C LEU A 91 0.93 3.04 15.65
N THR A 92 1.50 3.95 16.46
CA THR A 92 2.74 4.64 16.09
C THR A 92 3.91 3.68 15.95
N THR A 93 4.04 2.71 16.86
CA THR A 93 5.07 1.67 16.78
C THR A 93 4.84 0.76 15.56
N TYR A 94 3.60 0.34 15.32
CA TYR A 94 3.22 -0.46 14.16
C TYR A 94 3.60 0.23 12.84
N ARG A 95 3.24 1.52 12.67
CA ARG A 95 3.63 2.29 11.47
C ARG A 95 5.13 2.41 11.29
N ARG A 96 5.86 2.58 12.39
CA ARG A 96 7.32 2.74 12.35
C ARG A 96 8.05 1.46 11.97
N GLU A 97 7.60 0.31 12.49
CA GLU A 97 8.34 -0.95 12.44
C GLU A 97 7.84 -1.90 11.35
N ASP A 98 6.54 -1.92 11.07
CA ASP A 98 5.92 -2.94 10.24
C ASP A 98 5.39 -2.42 8.90
N VAL A 99 5.20 -1.10 8.74
CA VAL A 99 4.53 -0.51 7.57
C VAL A 99 5.40 0.51 6.85
N GLY A 100 5.49 0.39 5.53
CA GLY A 100 5.98 1.45 4.65
C GLY A 100 4.83 2.10 3.89
N PHE A 101 4.92 3.41 3.64
CA PHE A 101 3.93 4.16 2.89
C PHE A 101 4.53 4.83 1.66
N VAL A 102 3.85 4.69 0.53
CA VAL A 102 4.12 5.40 -0.72
C VAL A 102 2.85 6.13 -1.15
N PHE A 103 2.96 7.42 -1.42
CA PHE A 103 1.83 8.27 -1.78
C PHE A 103 1.96 8.80 -3.21
N GLN A 104 0.85 9.28 -3.77
CA GLN A 104 0.80 9.95 -5.06
C GLN A 104 1.69 11.19 -5.11
N PHE A 105 1.68 12.00 -4.04
CA PHE A 105 2.61 13.10 -3.84
C PHE A 105 3.77 12.58 -3.00
N TYR A 106 4.96 12.70 -3.49
CA TYR A 106 6.16 12.03 -2.96
C TYR A 106 6.47 12.38 -1.50
N ASN A 107 5.98 13.53 -1.01
CA ASN A 107 6.14 14.01 0.38
C ASN A 107 7.59 14.02 0.85
N LEU A 108 8.52 14.37 -0.06
CA LEU A 108 9.93 14.53 0.27
C LEU A 108 10.15 15.86 0.98
N VAL A 109 11.12 15.86 1.90
CA VAL A 109 11.58 17.08 2.55
C VAL A 109 12.48 17.82 1.55
N SER A 110 12.08 19.00 1.10
CA SER A 110 12.65 19.71 -0.05
C SER A 110 14.09 20.20 0.15
N ASN A 111 14.49 20.44 1.39
CA ASN A 111 15.83 20.87 1.79
C ASN A 111 16.75 19.74 2.26
N LEU A 112 16.36 18.50 2.06
CA LEU A 112 17.16 17.30 2.26
C LEU A 112 17.44 16.62 0.92
N THR A 113 18.64 16.06 0.79
CA THR A 113 19.02 15.24 -0.38
C THR A 113 18.21 13.94 -0.45
N ALA A 114 18.33 13.19 -1.54
CA ALA A 114 17.72 11.87 -1.68
C ALA A 114 18.14 10.95 -0.52
N ARG A 115 19.43 10.88 -0.24
CA ARG A 115 19.99 10.09 0.86
C ARG A 115 19.44 10.53 2.22
N GLU A 116 19.50 11.82 2.53
CA GLU A 116 19.00 12.37 3.80
C GLU A 116 17.51 12.15 4.00
N ASN A 117 16.69 12.19 2.94
CA ASN A 117 15.28 11.84 3.00
C ASN A 117 15.05 10.37 3.42
N VAL A 118 15.91 9.46 2.99
CA VAL A 118 15.83 8.04 3.39
C VAL A 118 16.41 7.83 4.78
N GLU A 119 17.55 8.46 5.11
CA GLU A 119 18.20 8.41 6.43
C GLU A 119 17.24 8.85 7.53
N LEU A 120 16.44 9.90 7.29
CA LEU A 120 15.45 10.41 8.25
C LEU A 120 14.48 9.31 8.73
N ALA A 121 14.10 8.38 7.84
CA ALA A 121 13.25 7.26 8.19
C ALA A 121 14.03 6.15 8.91
N SER A 122 15.27 5.91 8.55
CA SER A 122 16.10 4.84 9.12
C SER A 122 16.57 5.14 10.56
N GLU A 123 16.75 6.41 10.92
CA GLU A 123 17.21 6.81 12.25
C GLU A 123 16.29 6.40 13.40
N ILE A 124 15.00 6.20 13.11
CA ILE A 124 13.98 5.91 14.13
C ILE A 124 13.76 4.40 14.35
N VAL A 125 14.42 3.53 13.58
CA VAL A 125 14.25 2.08 13.65
C VAL A 125 15.60 1.38 13.86
N PRO A 126 15.75 0.55 14.92
CA PRO A 126 16.91 -0.31 15.05
C PRO A 126 17.00 -1.31 13.88
N ASN A 127 18.21 -1.51 13.37
CA ASN A 127 18.49 -2.45 12.27
C ASN A 127 17.82 -2.09 10.92
N ALA A 128 17.57 -0.80 10.66
CA ALA A 128 17.22 -0.34 9.33
C ALA A 128 18.33 -0.69 8.30
N LYS A 129 17.95 -0.80 7.04
CA LYS A 129 18.91 -0.93 5.92
C LYS A 129 19.76 0.34 5.81
N ASP A 130 20.91 0.22 5.16
CA ASP A 130 21.68 1.37 4.73
C ASP A 130 20.92 2.18 3.68
N ALA A 131 20.81 3.50 3.89
CA ALA A 131 20.04 4.38 3.01
C ALA A 131 20.62 4.46 1.60
N THR A 132 21.95 4.51 1.48
CA THR A 132 22.65 4.53 0.19
C THR A 132 22.39 3.26 -0.59
N GLN A 133 22.51 2.10 0.05
CA GLN A 133 22.26 0.81 -0.58
C GLN A 133 20.78 0.67 -1.00
N THR A 134 19.86 1.14 -0.18
CA THR A 134 18.43 1.13 -0.50
C THR A 134 18.13 2.02 -1.72
N LEU A 135 18.76 3.17 -1.85
CA LEU A 135 18.64 4.02 -3.03
C LEU A 135 19.22 3.35 -4.30
N VAL A 136 20.35 2.63 -4.17
CA VAL A 136 20.89 1.83 -5.28
C VAL A 136 19.92 0.73 -5.70
N GLU A 137 19.26 0.06 -4.77
CA GLU A 137 18.23 -0.97 -5.04
C GLU A 137 17.06 -0.45 -5.89
N VAL A 138 16.70 0.82 -5.73
CA VAL A 138 15.63 1.47 -6.52
C VAL A 138 16.17 2.22 -7.76
N GLY A 139 17.45 2.08 -8.10
CA GLY A 139 18.07 2.65 -9.30
C GLY A 139 18.48 4.11 -9.18
N LEU A 140 18.83 4.60 -7.98
CA LEU A 140 19.21 5.99 -7.70
C LEU A 140 20.64 6.14 -7.17
N GLY A 141 21.52 5.19 -7.47
CA GLY A 141 22.93 5.24 -7.02
C GLY A 141 23.70 6.51 -7.42
N ASP A 142 23.34 7.10 -8.57
CA ASP A 142 23.97 8.33 -9.09
C ASP A 142 23.23 9.61 -8.66
N ARG A 143 22.23 9.52 -7.78
CA ARG A 143 21.37 10.62 -7.36
C ARG A 143 21.34 10.87 -5.85
N LEU A 144 22.24 10.25 -5.11
CA LEU A 144 22.26 10.25 -3.64
C LEU A 144 22.23 11.66 -3.03
N ASP A 145 23.02 12.56 -3.59
CA ASP A 145 23.21 13.91 -3.09
C ASP A 145 22.36 14.97 -3.81
N ASN A 146 21.44 14.55 -4.68
CA ASN A 146 20.51 15.44 -5.35
C ASN A 146 19.35 15.82 -4.40
N PHE A 147 18.94 17.08 -4.45
CA PHE A 147 17.73 17.59 -3.78
C PHE A 147 16.49 17.24 -4.60
N PRO A 148 15.30 17.15 -4.00
CA PRO A 148 14.05 16.86 -4.73
C PRO A 148 13.83 17.74 -5.96
N SER A 149 14.20 19.03 -5.90
CA SER A 149 14.10 19.95 -7.03
C SER A 149 15.00 19.60 -8.23
N GLN A 150 15.98 18.75 -8.03
CA GLN A 150 16.94 18.29 -9.05
C GLN A 150 16.57 16.90 -9.59
N LEU A 151 15.46 16.32 -9.15
CA LEU A 151 14.99 14.99 -9.48
C LEU A 151 13.72 15.07 -10.34
N SER A 152 13.59 14.18 -11.32
CA SER A 152 12.33 13.97 -12.05
C SER A 152 11.24 13.41 -11.12
N GLY A 153 9.98 13.46 -11.54
CA GLY A 153 8.88 12.88 -10.76
C GLY A 153 9.07 11.41 -10.46
N GLY A 154 9.53 10.62 -11.44
CA GLY A 154 9.83 9.21 -11.25
C GLY A 154 11.00 8.96 -10.29
N GLU A 155 12.05 9.79 -10.34
CA GLU A 155 13.17 9.72 -9.39
C GLU A 155 12.70 10.10 -7.97
N GLN A 156 11.89 11.14 -7.82
CA GLN A 156 11.31 11.51 -6.52
C GLN A 156 10.44 10.38 -5.94
N GLN A 157 9.64 9.72 -6.78
CA GLN A 157 8.84 8.56 -6.34
C GLN A 157 9.74 7.39 -5.91
N ARG A 158 10.84 7.13 -6.61
CA ARG A 158 11.81 6.12 -6.20
C ARG A 158 12.49 6.46 -4.86
N VAL A 159 12.78 7.73 -4.59
CA VAL A 159 13.25 8.16 -3.25
C VAL A 159 12.17 7.89 -2.19
N ALA A 160 10.90 8.20 -2.48
CA ALA A 160 9.80 7.93 -1.56
C ALA A 160 9.62 6.42 -1.30
N ILE A 161 9.79 5.58 -2.32
CA ILE A 161 9.79 4.11 -2.17
C ILE A 161 10.98 3.66 -1.31
N ALA A 162 12.19 4.14 -1.58
CA ALA A 162 13.39 3.81 -0.79
C ALA A 162 13.18 4.16 0.68
N ARG A 163 12.65 5.36 0.97
CA ARG A 163 12.30 5.78 2.32
C ARG A 163 11.26 4.85 2.98
N ALA A 164 10.30 4.35 2.21
CA ALA A 164 9.27 3.44 2.72
C ALA A 164 9.83 2.05 3.06
N ILE A 165 10.85 1.56 2.33
CA ILE A 165 11.39 0.20 2.49
C ILE A 165 12.66 0.10 3.31
N VAL A 166 13.31 1.21 3.65
CA VAL A 166 14.59 1.21 4.39
C VAL A 166 14.49 0.50 5.74
N ASN A 167 13.33 0.51 6.36
CA ASN A 167 13.06 -0.14 7.64
C ASN A 167 12.64 -1.62 7.53
N ASN A 168 12.77 -2.24 6.35
CA ASN A 168 12.31 -3.62 6.09
C ASN A 168 10.85 -3.86 6.51
N PRO A 169 9.89 -3.06 6.05
CA PRO A 169 8.50 -3.22 6.45
C PRO A 169 7.97 -4.58 5.99
N LYS A 170 7.06 -5.14 6.76
CA LYS A 170 6.33 -6.37 6.40
C LYS A 170 5.23 -6.08 5.38
N VAL A 171 4.67 -4.88 5.45
CA VAL A 171 3.60 -4.40 4.58
C VAL A 171 4.00 -3.07 3.96
N LEU A 172 3.87 -2.96 2.65
CA LEU A 172 4.02 -1.72 1.90
C LEU A 172 2.65 -1.29 1.38
N ILE A 173 2.22 -0.11 1.78
CA ILE A 173 0.97 0.49 1.34
C ILE A 173 1.29 1.58 0.32
N ALA A 174 0.70 1.49 -0.87
CA ALA A 174 0.90 2.44 -1.95
C ALA A 174 -0.46 3.02 -2.39
N ASP A 175 -0.68 4.30 -2.10
CA ASP A 175 -1.90 5.01 -2.50
C ASP A 175 -1.62 5.83 -3.75
N GLU A 176 -2.13 5.37 -4.91
CA GLU A 176 -1.94 5.95 -6.23
C GLU A 176 -0.45 6.25 -6.56
N PRO A 177 0.46 5.27 -6.44
CA PRO A 177 1.91 5.52 -6.51
C PRO A 177 2.40 6.03 -7.86
N THR A 178 1.57 5.96 -8.89
CA THR A 178 1.87 6.38 -10.27
C THR A 178 0.97 7.52 -10.75
N GLY A 179 0.11 8.05 -9.90
CA GLY A 179 -0.97 8.98 -10.31
C GLY A 179 -0.51 10.30 -10.93
N ASN A 180 0.74 10.72 -10.71
CA ASN A 180 1.33 11.95 -11.26
C ASN A 180 2.43 11.69 -12.30
N LEU A 181 2.55 10.45 -12.80
CA LEU A 181 3.61 10.04 -13.71
C LEU A 181 3.03 9.68 -15.08
N ASP A 182 3.85 9.87 -16.12
CA ASP A 182 3.52 9.38 -17.44
C ASP A 182 3.51 7.83 -17.51
N PRO A 183 2.92 7.21 -18.54
CA PRO A 183 2.75 5.76 -18.60
C PRO A 183 4.06 4.97 -18.56
N GLU A 184 5.13 5.46 -19.18
CA GLU A 184 6.42 4.77 -19.23
C GLU A 184 7.07 4.74 -17.84
N ILE A 185 7.15 5.90 -17.19
CA ILE A 185 7.67 6.02 -15.83
C ILE A 185 6.79 5.27 -14.81
N SER A 186 5.47 5.30 -15.01
CA SER A 186 4.53 4.52 -14.18
C SER A 186 4.86 3.04 -14.22
N TRP A 187 5.18 2.51 -15.41
CA TRP A 187 5.59 1.12 -15.55
C TRP A 187 6.91 0.80 -14.84
N GLU A 188 7.90 1.68 -14.93
CA GLU A 188 9.15 1.53 -14.19
C GLU A 188 8.93 1.49 -12.67
N ILE A 189 8.05 2.35 -12.14
CA ILE A 189 7.68 2.33 -10.72
C ILE A 189 7.02 1.00 -10.34
N MET A 190 6.13 0.48 -11.18
CA MET A 190 5.51 -0.82 -10.92
C MET A 190 6.53 -1.95 -10.89
N GLN A 191 7.53 -1.95 -11.78
CA GLN A 191 8.61 -2.93 -11.75
C GLN A 191 9.44 -2.85 -10.45
N VAL A 192 9.64 -1.65 -9.90
CA VAL A 192 10.29 -1.49 -8.58
C VAL A 192 9.44 -2.15 -7.49
N LEU A 193 8.12 -1.87 -7.46
CA LEU A 193 7.21 -2.47 -6.48
C LEU A 193 7.13 -4.00 -6.60
N GLU A 194 7.08 -4.54 -7.82
CA GLU A 194 7.11 -5.99 -8.05
C GLU A 194 8.40 -6.64 -7.54
N ARG A 195 9.56 -6.03 -7.75
CA ARG A 195 10.84 -6.53 -7.19
C ARG A 195 10.83 -6.55 -5.66
N ILE A 196 10.26 -5.53 -5.03
CA ILE A 196 10.09 -5.47 -3.56
C ILE A 196 9.17 -6.59 -3.10
N ASN A 197 8.06 -6.82 -3.80
CA ASN A 197 7.12 -7.91 -3.51
C ASN A 197 7.78 -9.29 -3.63
N LEU A 198 8.58 -9.52 -4.67
CA LEU A 198 9.33 -10.77 -4.87
C LEU A 198 10.34 -11.06 -3.75
N GLN A 199 10.79 -10.05 -3.01
CA GLN A 199 11.62 -10.21 -1.81
C GLN A 199 10.81 -10.61 -0.56
N GLY A 200 9.49 -10.72 -0.67
CA GLY A 200 8.59 -11.20 0.38
C GLY A 200 7.76 -10.14 1.09
N THR A 201 7.88 -8.86 0.72
CA THR A 201 7.05 -7.78 1.27
C THR A 201 5.62 -7.90 0.73
N THR A 202 4.63 -7.90 1.61
CA THR A 202 3.22 -7.82 1.22
C THR A 202 2.91 -6.41 0.73
N ILE A 203 2.31 -6.26 -0.46
CA ILE A 203 2.01 -4.95 -1.04
C ILE A 203 0.51 -4.78 -1.23
N ILE A 204 -0.02 -3.66 -0.76
CA ILE A 204 -1.42 -3.27 -0.96
C ILE A 204 -1.40 -1.92 -1.67
N MET A 205 -1.87 -1.91 -2.91
CA MET A 205 -1.83 -0.73 -3.75
C MET A 205 -3.23 -0.29 -4.15
N ALA A 206 -3.57 0.97 -3.92
CA ALA A 206 -4.75 1.57 -4.53
C ALA A 206 -4.37 2.26 -5.84
N THR A 207 -5.15 2.02 -6.89
CA THR A 207 -5.01 2.73 -8.16
C THR A 207 -6.33 2.75 -8.92
N HIS A 208 -6.48 3.73 -9.80
CA HIS A 208 -7.54 3.80 -10.81
C HIS A 208 -6.99 3.66 -12.24
N ASN A 209 -5.71 3.34 -12.40
CA ASN A 209 -5.06 3.19 -13.70
C ASN A 209 -5.34 1.81 -14.30
N SER A 210 -6.27 1.77 -15.26
CA SER A 210 -6.68 0.55 -15.96
C SER A 210 -5.53 -0.19 -16.65
N THR A 211 -4.62 0.54 -17.26
CA THR A 211 -3.47 -0.04 -17.97
C THR A 211 -2.56 -0.81 -17.02
N ILE A 212 -2.29 -0.24 -15.84
CA ILE A 212 -1.50 -0.90 -14.82
C ILE A 212 -2.19 -2.18 -14.34
N VAL A 213 -3.47 -2.08 -13.97
CA VAL A 213 -4.25 -3.22 -13.47
C VAL A 213 -4.27 -4.38 -14.47
N ASN A 214 -4.57 -4.09 -15.73
CA ASN A 214 -4.67 -5.10 -16.79
C ASN A 214 -3.33 -5.76 -17.16
N ASN A 215 -2.23 -5.02 -17.03
CA ASN A 215 -0.90 -5.56 -17.36
C ASN A 215 -0.29 -6.40 -16.23
N LEU A 216 -0.54 -6.03 -14.99
CA LEU A 216 0.02 -6.73 -13.83
C LEU A 216 -0.68 -8.06 -13.54
N ARG A 217 -1.99 -8.15 -13.78
CA ARG A 217 -2.83 -9.32 -13.51
C ARG A 217 -2.67 -9.90 -12.11
N HIS A 218 -2.49 -9.02 -11.13
CA HIS A 218 -2.52 -9.40 -9.73
C HIS A 218 -3.96 -9.46 -9.22
N ARG A 219 -4.14 -9.92 -8.00
CA ARG A 219 -5.44 -9.92 -7.35
C ARG A 219 -6.00 -8.51 -7.26
N VAL A 220 -7.26 -8.35 -7.63
CA VAL A 220 -8.01 -7.09 -7.58
C VAL A 220 -9.17 -7.21 -6.62
N VAL A 221 -9.22 -6.29 -5.65
CA VAL A 221 -10.36 -6.07 -4.76
C VAL A 221 -10.99 -4.75 -5.15
N ALA A 222 -12.16 -4.79 -5.78
CA ALA A 222 -12.86 -3.59 -6.22
C ALA A 222 -13.82 -3.09 -5.13
N ILE A 223 -13.76 -1.77 -4.87
CA ILE A 223 -14.58 -1.09 -3.86
C ILE A 223 -15.46 -0.04 -4.55
N GLU A 224 -16.76 -0.08 -4.26
CA GLU A 224 -17.74 0.91 -4.66
C GLU A 224 -18.58 1.32 -3.44
N GLU A 225 -18.76 2.62 -3.25
CA GLU A 225 -19.56 3.17 -2.14
C GLU A 225 -19.21 2.55 -0.77
N GLY A 226 -17.92 2.33 -0.54
CA GLY A 226 -17.40 1.73 0.69
C GLY A 226 -17.64 0.22 0.84
N ARG A 227 -18.07 -0.48 -0.21
CA ARG A 227 -18.33 -1.93 -0.20
C ARG A 227 -17.45 -2.65 -1.20
N ILE A 228 -17.04 -3.89 -0.86
CA ILE A 228 -16.40 -4.76 -1.85
C ILE A 228 -17.47 -5.28 -2.79
N VAL A 229 -17.26 -5.05 -4.08
CA VAL A 229 -18.14 -5.52 -5.17
C VAL A 229 -17.50 -6.63 -5.98
N ARG A 230 -16.16 -6.78 -5.90
CA ARG A 230 -15.42 -7.80 -6.64
C ARG A 230 -14.12 -8.15 -5.90
N ASP A 231 -13.73 -9.42 -5.93
CA ASP A 231 -12.46 -9.94 -5.42
C ASP A 231 -12.00 -11.08 -6.33
N GLU A 232 -10.98 -10.85 -7.16
CA GLU A 232 -10.51 -11.75 -8.21
C GLU A 232 -9.00 -11.95 -8.14
N GLU A 233 -8.52 -13.20 -8.21
CA GLU A 233 -7.10 -13.55 -8.09
C GLU A 233 -6.25 -13.00 -9.27
N GLU A 234 -6.80 -12.97 -10.48
CA GLU A 234 -6.19 -12.38 -11.69
C GLU A 234 -7.17 -11.37 -12.27
N GLY A 235 -7.33 -10.24 -11.57
CA GLY A 235 -8.33 -9.25 -11.92
C GLY A 235 -7.90 -8.34 -13.07
N GLU A 236 -8.90 -7.89 -13.83
CA GLU A 236 -8.76 -6.85 -14.85
C GLU A 236 -9.56 -5.61 -14.46
N TYR A 237 -9.24 -4.49 -15.11
CA TYR A 237 -10.01 -3.25 -14.96
C TYR A 237 -11.26 -3.33 -15.83
N GLY A 238 -12.39 -3.54 -15.27
CA GLY A 238 -13.68 -3.64 -15.97
C GLY A 238 -14.55 -4.72 -15.37
N TYR A 239 -15.83 -4.64 -15.68
CA TYR A 239 -16.78 -5.69 -15.35
C TYR A 239 -16.80 -6.66 -16.54
N HIS A 240 -16.58 -7.93 -16.28
CA HIS A 240 -16.95 -8.96 -17.23
C HIS A 240 -18.48 -9.13 -17.12
N ASP A 241 -19.22 -8.75 -18.19
CA ASP A 241 -20.65 -8.99 -18.35
C ASP A 241 -20.96 -10.51 -18.36
#